data_e67fc2b6a9fbe9b2a3b9aa1b9b1239f8
#
_entry.id   e67fc2b6a9fbe9b2a3b9aa1b9b1239f8
#
_cell.length_a   1.000
_cell.length_b   1.000
_cell.length_c   1.000
_cell.angle_alpha   90.00
_cell.angle_beta   90.00
_cell.angle_gamma   90.00
#
_symmetry.space_group_name_H-M   'P 1'
#
loop_
_entity.id
_entity.type
_entity.pdbx_description
1 polymer ?
#
loop_
_entity_poly.entity_id
_entity_poly.type
_entity_poly.pdbx_seq_one_letter_code
_entity_poly.pdbx_strand_id
1 'polypeptide(L)'
;LMNTEQVKNLLEFTSPLKECFTSGGKEIYLVGGIVRDIHAGLNDIFDRDLDFTTDATPDEIKTIIQPIAENVWLSGQQFGTIGAQVNGKTIEITTHRSESYVSESRKPVVTFSTDLQEDLSRRDFTINSMAINLETGKLIDPYNGLRDLQLKILRTPLDPHISFSEDPLRMMRAARFISRFNLTLDKGIKESVNELQERLGIVSNERIRDELNKL
;
A
#
# COMPACT_ATOMS: atom_id res chain seq x y z
N LEU A 1 10.79 10.05 17.14
CA LEU A 1 10.04 9.54 18.28
C LEU A 1 8.59 9.46 17.84
N MET A 2 8.05 8.24 17.74
CA MET A 2 6.63 8.04 17.43
C MET A 2 5.79 8.76 18.49
N ASN A 3 4.76 9.49 18.05
CA ASN A 3 3.78 10.06 18.97
C ASN A 3 3.01 8.91 19.63
N THR A 4 3.28 8.65 20.89
CA THR A 4 2.80 7.49 21.65
C THR A 4 1.26 7.45 21.70
N GLU A 5 0.61 8.60 21.70
CA GLU A 5 -0.85 8.71 21.73
C GLU A 5 -1.49 8.30 20.38
N GLN A 6 -0.92 8.73 19.27
CA GLN A 6 -1.43 8.34 17.94
C GLN A 6 -1.29 6.84 17.67
N VAL A 7 -0.17 6.26 18.09
CA VAL A 7 0.04 4.80 18.00
C VAL A 7 -0.97 4.07 18.89
N LYS A 8 -1.23 4.57 20.09
CA LYS A 8 -2.24 4.00 20.98
C LYS A 8 -3.63 4.03 20.34
N ASN A 9 -4.04 5.18 19.80
CA ASN A 9 -5.33 5.35 19.12
C ASN A 9 -5.47 4.38 17.92
N LEU A 10 -4.39 4.20 17.16
CA LEU A 10 -4.36 3.26 16.05
C LEU A 10 -4.52 1.80 16.53
N LEU A 11 -3.83 1.41 17.60
CA LEU A 11 -3.93 0.07 18.17
C LEU A 11 -5.33 -0.19 18.76
N GLU A 12 -5.92 0.78 19.45
CA GLU A 12 -7.28 0.69 19.95
C GLU A 12 -8.29 0.54 18.81
N PHE A 13 -8.15 1.34 17.75
CA PHE A 13 -9.00 1.24 16.56
C PHE A 13 -8.87 -0.11 15.85
N THR A 14 -7.65 -0.63 15.72
CA THR A 14 -7.38 -1.88 14.99
C THR A 14 -7.65 -3.15 15.79
N SER A 15 -7.86 -3.05 17.11
CA SER A 15 -8.11 -4.21 17.99
C SER A 15 -9.30 -5.07 17.53
N PRO A 16 -10.49 -4.51 17.20
CA PRO A 16 -11.61 -5.31 16.72
C PRO A 16 -11.30 -6.03 15.40
N LEU A 17 -10.58 -5.37 14.48
CA LEU A 17 -10.14 -6.01 13.23
C LEU A 17 -9.23 -7.19 13.51
N LYS A 18 -8.20 -6.99 14.35
CA LYS A 18 -7.29 -8.06 14.78
C LYS A 18 -8.07 -9.24 15.34
N GLU A 19 -8.99 -9.00 16.28
CA GLU A 19 -9.77 -10.05 16.94
C GLU A 19 -10.64 -10.85 15.95
N CYS A 20 -11.31 -10.16 15.02
CA CYS A 20 -12.13 -10.79 13.99
C CYS A 20 -11.29 -11.69 13.06
N PHE A 21 -10.17 -11.18 12.56
CA PHE A 21 -9.30 -11.95 11.65
C PHE A 21 -8.63 -13.12 12.35
N THR A 22 -8.08 -12.93 13.54
CA THR A 22 -7.47 -14.00 14.34
C THR A 22 -8.50 -15.10 14.65
N SER A 23 -9.73 -14.73 15.03
CA SER A 23 -10.81 -15.70 15.26
C SER A 23 -11.23 -16.44 14.00
N GLY A 24 -11.12 -15.79 12.83
CA GLY A 24 -11.33 -16.41 11.52
C GLY A 24 -10.15 -17.24 11.02
N GLY A 25 -9.06 -17.35 11.79
CA GLY A 25 -7.84 -18.06 11.38
C GLY A 25 -7.08 -17.39 10.25
N LYS A 26 -7.19 -16.06 10.13
CA LYS A 26 -6.58 -15.26 9.07
C LYS A 26 -5.64 -14.21 9.65
N GLU A 27 -4.61 -13.88 8.87
CA GLU A 27 -3.69 -12.79 9.20
C GLU A 27 -4.20 -11.47 8.62
N ILE A 28 -3.92 -10.37 9.30
CA ILE A 28 -4.21 -9.02 8.82
C ILE A 28 -3.05 -8.09 9.14
N TYR A 29 -2.72 -7.24 8.17
CA TYR A 29 -1.59 -6.33 8.22
C TYR A 29 -2.02 -4.93 7.84
N LEU A 30 -1.56 -3.94 8.61
CA LEU A 30 -1.61 -2.53 8.21
C LEU A 30 -0.51 -2.28 7.18
N VAL A 31 -0.82 -1.60 6.07
CA VAL A 31 0.12 -1.43 4.95
C VAL A 31 0.08 -0.03 4.35
N GLY A 32 1.00 0.25 3.44
CA GLY A 32 0.99 1.44 2.59
C GLY A 32 1.49 2.69 3.28
N GLY A 33 0.89 3.83 2.89
CA GLY A 33 1.35 5.14 3.32
C GLY A 33 1.35 5.37 4.82
N ILE A 34 0.41 4.76 5.54
CA ILE A 34 0.31 4.90 7.00
C ILE A 34 1.52 4.31 7.71
N VAL A 35 2.01 3.14 7.28
CA VAL A 35 3.20 2.50 7.88
C VAL A 35 4.44 3.37 7.70
N ARG A 36 4.64 3.90 6.49
CA ARG A 36 5.70 4.89 6.21
C ARG A 36 5.57 6.13 7.10
N ASP A 37 4.37 6.69 7.20
CA ASP A 37 4.13 7.95 7.90
C ASP A 37 4.33 7.81 9.41
N ILE A 38 3.98 6.66 10.00
CA ILE A 38 4.33 6.29 11.38
C ILE A 38 5.85 6.34 11.58
N HIS A 39 6.61 5.71 10.69
CA HIS A 39 8.06 5.63 10.81
C HIS A 39 8.78 6.93 10.40
N ALA A 40 8.15 7.77 9.58
CA ALA A 40 8.60 9.12 9.29
C ALA A 40 8.36 10.10 10.45
N GLY A 41 7.64 9.71 11.48
CA GLY A 41 7.30 10.55 12.63
C GLY A 41 6.32 11.67 12.28
N LEU A 42 5.45 11.46 11.30
CA LEU A 42 4.44 12.44 10.91
C LEU A 42 3.31 12.48 11.95
N ASN A 43 2.73 13.68 12.12
CA ASN A 43 1.54 13.87 12.94
C ASN A 43 0.27 13.50 12.14
N ASP A 44 -0.84 13.37 12.85
CA ASP A 44 -2.18 13.16 12.30
C ASP A 44 -2.28 11.87 11.44
N ILE A 45 -1.53 10.83 11.84
CA ILE A 45 -1.54 9.54 11.13
C ILE A 45 -2.91 8.87 11.18
N PHE A 46 -3.65 9.05 12.28
CA PHE A 46 -4.96 8.43 12.46
C PHE A 46 -6.04 9.04 11.55
N ASP A 47 -5.87 10.28 11.07
CA ASP A 47 -6.82 10.94 10.17
C ASP A 47 -6.61 10.55 8.69
N ARG A 48 -5.63 9.70 8.42
CA ARG A 48 -5.32 9.21 7.06
C ARG A 48 -6.12 7.96 6.73
N ASP A 49 -6.12 7.62 5.44
CA ASP A 49 -6.68 6.38 4.95
C ASP A 49 -5.93 5.20 5.57
N LEU A 50 -6.68 4.22 6.05
CA LEU A 50 -6.16 3.00 6.64
C LEU A 50 -6.35 1.85 5.66
N ASP A 51 -5.24 1.39 5.10
CA ASP A 51 -5.18 0.27 4.17
C ASP A 51 -4.67 -0.97 4.88
N PHE A 52 -5.37 -2.07 4.68
CA PHE A 52 -5.00 -3.37 5.22
C PHE A 52 -4.83 -4.40 4.10
N THR A 53 -4.02 -5.42 4.35
CA THR A 53 -3.89 -6.58 3.49
C THR A 53 -3.97 -7.87 4.32
N THR A 54 -4.48 -8.97 3.71
CA THR A 54 -4.79 -10.22 4.40
C THR A 54 -4.66 -11.41 3.45
N ASP A 55 -4.45 -12.61 4.00
CA ASP A 55 -4.55 -13.89 3.30
C ASP A 55 -6.00 -14.37 3.11
N ALA A 56 -6.99 -13.65 3.64
CA ALA A 56 -8.40 -13.95 3.44
C ALA A 56 -8.85 -13.55 2.02
N THR A 57 -9.69 -14.36 1.40
CA THR A 57 -10.38 -14.03 0.14
C THR A 57 -11.40 -12.91 0.34
N PRO A 58 -11.85 -12.21 -0.72
CA PRO A 58 -12.86 -11.15 -0.58
C PRO A 58 -14.16 -11.60 0.10
N ASP A 59 -14.60 -12.83 -0.12
CA ASP A 59 -15.81 -13.37 0.52
C ASP A 59 -15.57 -13.69 1.99
N GLU A 60 -14.39 -14.21 2.34
CA GLU A 60 -13.99 -14.39 3.74
C GLU A 60 -13.87 -13.04 4.46
N ILE A 61 -13.26 -12.02 3.83
CA ILE A 61 -13.17 -10.66 4.40
C ILE A 61 -14.57 -10.15 4.78
N LYS A 62 -15.54 -10.22 3.86
CA LYS A 62 -16.92 -9.78 4.13
C LYS A 62 -17.53 -10.48 5.34
N THR A 63 -17.33 -11.78 5.44
CA THR A 63 -17.84 -12.58 6.56
C THR A 63 -17.16 -12.21 7.88
N ILE A 64 -15.84 -12.06 7.87
CA ILE A 64 -15.03 -11.77 9.05
C ILE A 64 -15.37 -10.39 9.63
N ILE A 65 -15.54 -9.35 8.78
CA ILE A 65 -15.78 -8.00 9.26
C ILE A 65 -17.24 -7.70 9.59
N GLN A 66 -18.19 -8.59 9.23
CA GLN A 66 -19.63 -8.37 9.44
C GLN A 66 -19.99 -7.97 10.87
N PRO A 67 -19.38 -8.52 11.93
CA PRO A 67 -19.73 -8.14 13.31
C PRO A 67 -19.35 -6.70 13.70
N ILE A 68 -18.40 -6.09 12.99
CA ILE A 68 -17.82 -4.77 13.37
C ILE A 68 -18.06 -3.69 12.31
N ALA A 69 -18.47 -4.06 11.10
CA ALA A 69 -18.66 -3.12 10.00
C ALA A 69 -20.06 -2.48 10.06
N GLU A 70 -20.10 -1.16 10.03
CA GLU A 70 -21.34 -0.38 9.90
C GLU A 70 -21.89 -0.43 8.47
N ASN A 71 -20.98 -0.39 7.49
CA ASN A 71 -21.26 -0.49 6.06
C ASN A 71 -20.13 -1.25 5.36
N VAL A 72 -20.46 -1.98 4.29
CA VAL A 72 -19.50 -2.69 3.44
C VAL A 72 -19.81 -2.40 1.98
N TRP A 73 -18.80 -2.10 1.18
CA TRP A 73 -18.94 -1.90 -0.26
C TRP A 73 -17.92 -2.72 -1.06
N LEU A 74 -18.34 -3.14 -2.26
CA LEU A 74 -17.67 -4.15 -3.07
C LEU A 74 -17.05 -3.57 -4.33
N SER A 75 -16.90 -2.24 -4.44
CA SER A 75 -16.43 -1.57 -5.66
C SER A 75 -15.06 -2.04 -6.14
N GLY A 76 -14.22 -2.55 -5.24
CA GLY A 76 -12.90 -3.11 -5.53
C GLY A 76 -12.83 -4.64 -5.52
N GLN A 77 -13.94 -5.37 -5.34
CA GLN A 77 -13.93 -6.83 -5.13
C GLN A 77 -13.24 -7.61 -6.25
N GLN A 78 -13.43 -7.20 -7.51
CA GLN A 78 -12.76 -7.83 -8.65
C GLN A 78 -11.22 -7.71 -8.60
N PHE A 79 -10.70 -6.76 -7.80
CA PHE A 79 -9.28 -6.56 -7.54
C PHE A 79 -8.87 -7.04 -6.15
N GLY A 80 -9.76 -7.75 -5.44
CA GLY A 80 -9.50 -8.28 -4.10
C GLY A 80 -9.74 -7.29 -2.96
N THR A 81 -10.24 -6.07 -3.21
CA THR A 81 -10.43 -5.04 -2.20
C THR A 81 -11.88 -4.95 -1.74
N ILE A 82 -12.07 -4.96 -0.44
CA ILE A 82 -13.33 -4.71 0.25
C ILE A 82 -13.20 -3.42 1.04
N GLY A 83 -14.07 -2.45 0.76
CA GLY A 83 -14.18 -1.25 1.57
C GLY A 83 -15.19 -1.45 2.70
N ALA A 84 -14.91 -0.88 3.85
CA ALA A 84 -15.82 -0.92 4.99
C ALA A 84 -15.78 0.37 5.83
N GLN A 85 -16.85 0.61 6.56
CA GLN A 85 -16.88 1.62 7.61
C GLN A 85 -16.86 0.91 8.97
N VAL A 86 -15.86 1.23 9.78
CA VAL A 86 -15.67 0.66 11.13
C VAL A 86 -15.39 1.81 12.08
N ASN A 87 -16.17 1.91 13.15
CA ASN A 87 -16.08 3.00 14.13
C ASN A 87 -16.03 4.40 13.47
N GLY A 88 -16.91 4.62 12.49
CA GLY A 88 -17.00 5.87 11.73
C GLY A 88 -15.88 6.14 10.73
N LYS A 89 -14.85 5.29 10.64
CA LYS A 89 -13.75 5.41 9.67
C LYS A 89 -13.94 4.50 8.46
N THR A 90 -13.61 5.04 7.30
CA THR A 90 -13.46 4.25 6.07
C THR A 90 -12.13 3.52 6.07
N ILE A 91 -12.16 2.24 5.80
CA ILE A 91 -10.99 1.37 5.66
C ILE A 91 -11.09 0.56 4.36
N GLU A 92 -9.94 0.17 3.83
CA GLU A 92 -9.85 -0.78 2.72
C GLU A 92 -9.05 -2.01 3.15
N ILE A 93 -9.62 -3.20 2.88
CA ILE A 93 -8.97 -4.48 3.17
C ILE A 93 -8.81 -5.22 1.84
N THR A 94 -7.57 -5.53 1.47
CA THR A 94 -7.24 -6.18 0.20
C THR A 94 -6.68 -7.57 0.46
N THR A 95 -7.19 -8.57 -0.26
CA THR A 95 -6.57 -9.91 -0.30
C THR A 95 -5.16 -9.80 -0.86
N HIS A 96 -4.17 -10.48 -0.27
CA HIS A 96 -2.82 -10.57 -0.84
C HIS A 96 -2.90 -10.98 -2.30
N ARG A 97 -2.15 -10.33 -3.14
CA ARG A 97 -2.20 -10.59 -4.57
C ARG A 97 -0.85 -10.36 -5.25
N SER A 98 -0.60 -11.14 -6.27
CA SER A 98 0.38 -10.83 -7.31
C SER A 98 -0.32 -10.15 -8.49
N GLU A 99 0.42 -9.38 -9.24
CA GLU A 99 -0.07 -8.69 -10.43
C GLU A 99 0.83 -9.07 -11.60
N SER A 100 0.21 -9.43 -12.73
CA SER A 100 0.91 -9.60 -14.00
C SER A 100 0.35 -8.62 -15.02
N TYR A 101 1.21 -8.06 -15.85
CA TYR A 101 0.85 -7.04 -16.83
C TYR A 101 1.07 -7.55 -18.24
N VAL A 102 0.10 -7.31 -19.11
CA VAL A 102 0.24 -7.55 -20.56
C VAL A 102 0.86 -6.31 -21.19
N SER A 103 1.81 -6.49 -22.11
CA SER A 103 2.69 -5.44 -22.65
C SER A 103 2.00 -4.16 -23.15
N GLU A 104 0.75 -4.25 -23.58
CA GLU A 104 -0.03 -3.11 -24.11
C GLU A 104 -1.14 -2.65 -23.15
N SER A 105 -1.23 -3.21 -21.95
CA SER A 105 -2.25 -2.88 -20.97
C SER A 105 -1.64 -2.67 -19.59
N ARG A 106 -1.97 -1.56 -18.96
CA ARG A 106 -1.65 -1.29 -17.55
C ARG A 106 -2.68 -1.88 -16.57
N LYS A 107 -3.73 -2.54 -17.07
CA LYS A 107 -4.68 -3.25 -16.20
C LYS A 107 -4.04 -4.59 -15.83
N PRO A 108 -3.69 -4.79 -14.55
CA PRO A 108 -3.08 -6.05 -14.14
C PRO A 108 -4.10 -7.18 -14.24
N VAL A 109 -3.59 -8.36 -14.59
CA VAL A 109 -4.27 -9.60 -14.26
C VAL A 109 -3.94 -9.91 -12.80
N VAL A 110 -4.95 -9.85 -11.93
CA VAL A 110 -4.80 -10.08 -10.50
C VAL A 110 -4.91 -11.56 -10.21
N THR A 111 -3.93 -12.11 -9.50
CA THR A 111 -3.97 -13.46 -8.95
C THR A 111 -3.88 -13.37 -7.43
N PHE A 112 -4.88 -13.89 -6.73
CA PHE A 112 -4.85 -13.89 -5.27
C PHE A 112 -3.75 -14.82 -4.76
N SER A 113 -3.07 -14.37 -3.73
CA SER A 113 -1.96 -15.06 -3.08
C SER A 113 -2.22 -15.14 -1.57
N THR A 114 -1.53 -16.04 -0.90
CA THR A 114 -1.43 -16.07 0.56
C THR A 114 -0.10 -15.50 1.05
N ASP A 115 0.78 -15.07 0.13
CA ASP A 115 2.11 -14.58 0.45
C ASP A 115 2.12 -13.04 0.53
N LEU A 116 2.32 -12.53 1.74
CA LEU A 116 2.50 -11.11 2.01
C LEU A 116 3.67 -10.51 1.23
N GLN A 117 4.77 -11.26 1.05
CA GLN A 117 5.93 -10.74 0.35
C GLN A 117 5.64 -10.48 -1.12
N GLU A 118 4.84 -11.32 -1.77
CA GLU A 118 4.34 -11.05 -3.13
C GLU A 118 3.52 -9.77 -3.18
N ASP A 119 2.59 -9.56 -2.24
CA ASP A 119 1.79 -8.33 -2.18
C ASP A 119 2.65 -7.08 -1.99
N LEU A 120 3.67 -7.16 -1.16
CA LEU A 120 4.59 -6.05 -0.92
C LEU A 120 5.51 -5.79 -2.12
N SER A 121 5.88 -6.82 -2.89
CA SER A 121 6.79 -6.71 -4.05
C SER A 121 6.22 -5.87 -5.20
N ARG A 122 4.90 -5.94 -5.42
CA ARG A 122 4.20 -5.24 -6.50
C ARG A 122 3.95 -3.75 -6.23
N ARG A 123 4.26 -3.27 -5.02
CA ARG A 123 4.07 -1.86 -4.65
C ARG A 123 5.08 -0.96 -5.33
N ASP A 124 4.79 0.33 -5.36
CA ASP A 124 5.57 1.32 -6.11
C ASP A 124 7.01 1.50 -5.59
N PHE A 125 7.16 1.73 -4.27
CA PHE A 125 8.46 2.03 -3.65
C PHE A 125 8.66 1.28 -2.35
N THR A 126 9.92 0.98 -1.99
CA THR A 126 10.29 0.27 -0.76
C THR A 126 9.70 0.90 0.49
N ILE A 127 9.67 2.23 0.55
CA ILE A 127 9.08 2.99 1.67
C ILE A 127 7.56 2.78 1.85
N ASN A 128 6.87 2.26 0.84
CA ASN A 128 5.46 1.90 0.86
C ASN A 128 5.24 0.38 0.87
N SER A 129 6.33 -0.41 0.83
CA SER A 129 6.33 -1.88 0.78
C SER A 129 6.65 -2.49 2.15
N MET A 130 6.15 -1.85 3.19
CA MET A 130 6.24 -2.28 4.58
C MET A 130 4.86 -2.62 5.12
N ALA A 131 4.80 -3.56 6.05
CA ALA A 131 3.57 -3.97 6.73
C ALA A 131 3.77 -4.06 8.24
N ILE A 132 2.72 -3.81 9.01
CA ILE A 132 2.68 -4.09 10.45
C ILE A 132 1.65 -5.19 10.67
N ASN A 133 2.10 -6.33 11.21
CA ASN A 133 1.21 -7.42 11.61
C ASN A 133 0.37 -6.97 12.80
N LEU A 134 -0.97 -7.00 12.69
CA LEU A 134 -1.84 -6.49 13.75
C LEU A 134 -1.85 -7.38 14.99
N GLU A 135 -1.58 -8.68 14.85
CA GLU A 135 -1.55 -9.60 15.98
C GLU A 135 -0.31 -9.39 16.85
N THR A 136 0.86 -9.29 16.20
CA THR A 136 2.17 -9.25 16.89
C THR A 136 2.72 -7.85 17.07
N GLY A 137 2.20 -6.86 16.34
CA GLY A 137 2.73 -5.48 16.28
C GLY A 137 4.08 -5.39 15.56
N LYS A 138 4.57 -6.46 14.93
CA LYS A 138 5.88 -6.48 14.28
C LYS A 138 5.85 -5.82 12.91
N LEU A 139 6.88 -5.01 12.63
CA LEU A 139 7.17 -4.51 11.29
C LEU A 139 7.71 -5.65 10.42
N ILE A 140 7.18 -5.78 9.21
CA ILE A 140 7.64 -6.67 8.15
C ILE A 140 8.12 -5.79 7.01
N ASP A 141 9.40 -5.84 6.71
CA ASP A 141 10.08 -4.97 5.76
C ASP A 141 11.07 -5.76 4.89
N PRO A 142 10.58 -6.57 3.96
CA PRO A 142 11.42 -7.44 3.14
C PRO A 142 12.30 -6.68 2.15
N TYR A 143 11.96 -5.42 1.85
CA TYR A 143 12.64 -4.60 0.84
C TYR A 143 13.44 -3.43 1.42
N ASN A 144 13.70 -3.44 2.75
CA ASN A 144 14.46 -2.41 3.45
C ASN A 144 13.87 -0.98 3.34
N GLY A 145 12.56 -0.86 3.30
CA GLY A 145 11.85 0.42 3.17
C GLY A 145 12.14 1.37 4.35
N LEU A 146 12.24 0.85 5.57
CA LEU A 146 12.61 1.64 6.74
C LEU A 146 14.00 2.24 6.61
N ARG A 147 14.97 1.47 6.12
CA ARG A 147 16.33 1.94 5.87
C ARG A 147 16.36 3.01 4.78
N ASP A 148 15.65 2.78 3.67
CA ASP A 148 15.56 3.75 2.57
C ASP A 148 14.91 5.05 3.03
N LEU A 149 13.87 4.99 3.87
CA LEU A 149 13.22 6.15 4.48
C LEU A 149 14.20 6.96 5.35
N GLN A 150 14.99 6.29 6.19
CA GLN A 150 16.00 6.91 7.05
C GLN A 150 17.13 7.56 6.24
N LEU A 151 17.58 6.90 5.18
CA LEU A 151 18.64 7.40 4.29
C LEU A 151 18.14 8.42 3.26
N LYS A 152 16.81 8.69 3.24
CA LYS A 152 16.20 9.58 2.25
C LYS A 152 16.41 9.11 0.81
N ILE A 153 16.30 7.81 0.56
CA ILE A 153 16.45 7.21 -0.76
C ILE A 153 15.08 6.73 -1.25
N LEU A 154 14.76 7.04 -2.51
CA LEU A 154 13.62 6.45 -3.22
C LEU A 154 14.10 5.28 -4.06
N ARG A 155 13.54 4.09 -3.78
CA ARG A 155 13.87 2.83 -4.46
C ARG A 155 12.60 2.01 -4.69
N THR A 156 12.57 1.22 -5.76
CA THR A 156 11.51 0.23 -6.03
C THR A 156 11.83 -1.10 -5.33
N PRO A 157 10.81 -1.89 -4.89
CA PRO A 157 11.04 -3.22 -4.31
C PRO A 157 11.77 -4.18 -5.24
N LEU A 158 11.39 -4.15 -6.52
CA LEU A 158 12.00 -4.93 -7.59
C LEU A 158 12.71 -4.00 -8.57
N ASP A 159 13.14 -4.55 -9.72
CA ASP A 159 13.79 -3.78 -10.77
C ASP A 159 12.94 -2.59 -11.23
N PRO A 160 13.47 -1.35 -11.23
CA PRO A 160 12.70 -0.16 -11.55
C PRO A 160 12.22 -0.13 -13.01
N HIS A 161 12.96 -0.72 -13.95
CA HIS A 161 12.54 -0.81 -15.34
C HIS A 161 11.29 -1.69 -15.48
N ILE A 162 11.24 -2.82 -14.79
CA ILE A 162 10.05 -3.68 -14.74
C ILE A 162 8.90 -2.91 -14.09
N SER A 163 9.12 -2.34 -12.92
CA SER A 163 8.10 -1.60 -12.15
C SER A 163 7.45 -0.47 -12.95
N PHE A 164 8.23 0.32 -13.69
CA PHE A 164 7.73 1.44 -14.49
C PHE A 164 7.15 1.00 -15.84
N SER A 165 7.58 -0.14 -16.37
CA SER A 165 6.95 -0.76 -17.53
C SER A 165 5.55 -1.25 -17.21
N GLU A 166 5.32 -1.78 -16.01
CA GLU A 166 4.03 -2.27 -15.52
C GLU A 166 3.03 -1.13 -15.27
N ASP A 167 3.40 -0.10 -14.51
CA ASP A 167 2.59 1.10 -14.30
C ASP A 167 3.44 2.37 -14.46
N PRO A 168 3.44 2.99 -15.65
CA PRO A 168 4.21 4.21 -15.90
C PRO A 168 3.85 5.39 -15.00
N LEU A 169 2.64 5.41 -14.39
CA LEU A 169 2.28 6.44 -13.42
C LEU A 169 3.22 6.46 -12.21
N ARG A 170 3.88 5.35 -11.90
CA ARG A 170 4.88 5.29 -10.82
C ARG A 170 6.04 6.26 -11.03
N MET A 171 6.35 6.65 -12.28
CA MET A 171 7.35 7.70 -12.57
C MET A 171 6.91 9.08 -12.05
N MET A 172 5.64 9.43 -12.22
CA MET A 172 5.10 10.68 -11.66
C MET A 172 4.99 10.62 -10.13
N ARG A 173 4.60 9.45 -9.60
CA ARG A 173 4.59 9.20 -8.16
C ARG A 173 5.99 9.35 -7.57
N ALA A 174 7.05 8.93 -8.28
CA ALA A 174 8.43 9.15 -7.88
C ALA A 174 8.72 10.65 -7.68
N ALA A 175 8.37 11.50 -8.64
CA ALA A 175 8.53 12.95 -8.53
C ALA A 175 7.81 13.51 -7.29
N ARG A 176 6.58 13.07 -7.03
CA ARG A 176 5.81 13.48 -5.85
C ARG A 176 6.46 13.04 -4.55
N PHE A 177 6.92 11.81 -4.45
CA PHE A 177 7.56 11.32 -3.21
C PHE A 177 8.90 12.00 -2.95
N ILE A 178 9.68 12.29 -4.00
CA ILE A 178 10.92 13.08 -3.88
C ILE A 178 10.62 14.45 -3.28
N SER A 179 9.64 15.16 -3.84
CA SER A 179 9.26 16.48 -3.38
C SER A 179 8.75 16.45 -1.93
N ARG A 180 7.81 15.53 -1.65
CA ARG A 180 7.12 15.48 -0.35
C ARG A 180 8.02 15.07 0.81
N PHE A 181 8.94 14.13 0.60
CA PHE A 181 9.78 13.56 1.66
C PHE A 181 11.25 13.95 1.55
N ASN A 182 11.59 14.82 0.58
CA ASN A 182 12.96 15.24 0.29
C ASN A 182 13.89 14.03 0.10
N LEU A 183 13.50 13.13 -0.83
CA LEU A 183 14.24 11.91 -1.11
C LEU A 183 15.21 12.11 -2.27
N THR A 184 16.26 11.31 -2.29
CA THR A 184 17.20 11.18 -3.41
C THR A 184 16.84 9.95 -4.23
N LEU A 185 16.86 10.06 -5.56
CA LEU A 185 16.64 8.92 -6.45
C LEU A 185 17.76 7.90 -6.35
N ASP A 186 17.40 6.63 -6.24
CA ASP A 186 18.32 5.55 -6.60
C ASP A 186 18.70 5.64 -8.09
N LYS A 187 19.94 5.27 -8.40
CA LYS A 187 20.48 5.38 -9.76
C LYS A 187 19.63 4.65 -10.81
N GLY A 188 19.17 3.45 -10.49
CA GLY A 188 18.35 2.63 -11.40
C GLY A 188 17.00 3.28 -11.73
N ILE A 189 16.40 4.02 -10.80
CA ILE A 189 15.16 4.76 -11.06
C ILE A 189 15.38 5.85 -12.09
N LYS A 190 16.47 6.62 -11.97
CA LYS A 190 16.77 7.71 -12.91
C LYS A 190 16.98 7.18 -14.34
N GLU A 191 17.71 6.09 -14.48
CA GLU A 191 17.95 5.44 -15.76
C GLU A 191 16.64 4.93 -16.38
N SER A 192 15.82 4.22 -15.60
CA SER A 192 14.54 3.67 -16.07
C SER A 192 13.54 4.76 -16.45
N VAL A 193 13.49 5.89 -15.73
CA VAL A 193 12.64 7.04 -16.11
C VAL A 193 13.05 7.59 -17.46
N ASN A 194 14.36 7.77 -17.71
CA ASN A 194 14.85 8.29 -19.00
C ASN A 194 14.48 7.36 -20.17
N GLU A 195 14.51 6.05 -19.96
CA GLU A 195 14.19 5.06 -20.98
C GLU A 195 12.68 4.90 -21.23
N LEU A 196 11.88 5.04 -20.20
CA LEU A 196 10.45 4.69 -20.23
C LEU A 196 9.50 5.89 -20.22
N GLN A 197 10.00 7.13 -20.21
CA GLN A 197 9.17 8.33 -20.08
C GLN A 197 8.04 8.43 -21.11
N GLU A 198 8.27 7.96 -22.35
CA GLU A 198 7.27 7.98 -23.42
C GLU A 198 6.06 7.08 -23.09
N ARG A 199 6.25 6.05 -22.25
CA ARG A 199 5.16 5.18 -21.81
C ARG A 199 4.12 5.91 -20.92
N LEU A 200 4.40 7.10 -20.44
CA LEU A 200 3.37 7.94 -19.81
C LEU A 200 2.18 8.21 -20.74
N GLY A 201 2.38 8.15 -22.05
CA GLY A 201 1.32 8.29 -23.04
C GLY A 201 0.18 7.26 -22.96
N ILE A 202 0.42 6.10 -22.33
CA ILE A 202 -0.65 5.09 -22.11
C ILE A 202 -1.47 5.35 -20.84
N VAL A 203 -1.03 6.29 -19.98
CA VAL A 203 -1.75 6.64 -18.75
C VAL A 203 -2.86 7.65 -19.08
N SER A 204 -4.05 7.46 -18.51
CA SER A 204 -5.15 8.41 -18.76
C SER A 204 -4.84 9.79 -18.17
N ASN A 205 -5.25 10.82 -18.88
CA ASN A 205 -5.08 12.22 -18.47
C ASN A 205 -5.66 12.50 -17.07
N GLU A 206 -6.74 11.83 -16.71
CA GLU A 206 -7.36 11.92 -15.39
C GLU A 206 -6.39 11.49 -14.29
N ARG A 207 -5.76 10.31 -14.41
CA ARG A 207 -4.78 9.83 -13.43
C ARG A 207 -3.53 10.71 -13.36
N ILE A 208 -3.08 11.21 -14.50
CA ILE A 208 -1.95 12.16 -14.56
C ILE A 208 -2.31 13.44 -13.79
N ARG A 209 -3.48 14.01 -14.07
CA ARG A 209 -3.98 15.21 -13.39
C ARG A 209 -4.11 14.96 -11.88
N ASP A 210 -4.67 13.84 -11.48
CA ASP A 210 -4.87 13.51 -10.07
C ASP A 210 -3.53 13.36 -9.32
N GLU A 211 -2.51 12.85 -9.97
CA GLU A 211 -1.18 12.75 -9.39
C GLU A 211 -0.47 14.11 -9.32
N LEU A 212 -0.65 14.96 -10.34
CA LEU A 212 -0.15 16.34 -10.35
C LEU A 212 -0.80 17.20 -9.25
N ASN A 213 -2.10 17.04 -9.02
CA ASN A 213 -2.81 17.77 -7.97
C ASN A 213 -2.36 17.41 -6.54
N LYS A 214 -1.63 16.30 -6.38
CA LYS A 214 -1.07 15.84 -5.10
C LYS A 214 0.40 16.26 -4.89
N LEU A 215 1.02 16.91 -5.89
CA LEU A 215 2.36 17.49 -5.81
C LEU A 215 2.35 18.75 -4.95
#